data_7aeb372bac4b99af38f396f845986432
#
_entry.id   7aeb372bac4b99af38f396f845986432
#
_cell.length_a   1.000
_cell.length_b   1.000
_cell.length_c   1.000
_cell.angle_alpha   90.00
_cell.angle_beta   90.00
_cell.angle_gamma   90.00
#
_symmetry.space_group_name_H-M   'P 1'
#
loop_
_entity.id
_entity.type
_entity.pdbx_description
1 polymer ?
#
loop_
_entity_poly.entity_id
_entity_poly.type
_entity_poly.pdbx_seq_one_letter_code
_entity_poly.pdbx_strand_id
1 'polypeptide(L)'
;MSAAASAETLAELLAATARGDRRAFAALYDAASPHLFGLLLRILKRRDWAEEALQDCFLRVWQKSERYAPAKGAPLAWLSTIARYRALDLLRMRRPEVSEGDEDPGQESRYLRAVDETQNPLARAEESQGVGDLERCMQRLNPEQRRSVLLAYYEGYTHAELVRTLRAPLGTVKSWVRRGLLSLRECLEAA
;
A
#
# COMPACT_ATOMS: atom_id res chain seq x y z
N MET A 1 3.57 -26.99 -2.17
CA MET A 1 4.62 -26.28 -2.92
C MET A 1 3.96 -25.07 -3.57
N SER A 2 3.89 -23.94 -2.87
CA SER A 2 3.35 -22.68 -3.44
C SER A 2 4.53 -21.98 -4.11
N ALA A 3 4.65 -22.13 -5.43
CA ALA A 3 5.53 -21.28 -6.22
C ALA A 3 4.93 -19.85 -6.15
N ALA A 4 5.68 -18.90 -5.61
CA ALA A 4 5.36 -17.50 -5.78
C ALA A 4 5.19 -17.27 -7.29
N ALA A 5 3.99 -16.89 -7.72
CA ALA A 5 3.73 -16.60 -9.11
C ALA A 5 4.70 -15.50 -9.53
N SER A 6 5.36 -15.66 -10.68
CA SER A 6 6.29 -14.64 -11.16
C SER A 6 5.54 -13.32 -11.39
N ALA A 7 6.23 -12.19 -11.29
CA ALA A 7 5.63 -10.88 -11.55
C ALA A 7 4.98 -10.81 -12.94
N GLU A 8 5.56 -11.46 -13.93
CA GLU A 8 5.02 -11.60 -15.29
C GLU A 8 3.68 -12.32 -15.31
N THR A 9 3.57 -13.47 -14.61
CA THR A 9 2.30 -14.23 -14.47
C THR A 9 1.21 -13.38 -13.80
N LEU A 10 1.53 -12.66 -12.74
CA LEU A 10 0.54 -11.78 -12.06
C LEU A 10 0.09 -10.63 -12.96
N ALA A 11 0.98 -10.06 -13.79
CA ALA A 11 0.62 -9.02 -14.75
C ALA A 11 -0.34 -9.54 -15.83
N GLU A 12 -0.10 -10.74 -16.35
CA GLU A 12 -0.97 -11.39 -17.32
C GLU A 12 -2.35 -11.69 -16.74
N LEU A 13 -2.41 -12.21 -15.50
CA LEU A 13 -3.66 -12.47 -14.79
C LEU A 13 -4.44 -11.18 -14.53
N LEU A 14 -3.78 -10.08 -14.14
CA LEU A 14 -4.41 -8.77 -14.00
C LEU A 14 -4.98 -8.25 -15.32
N ALA A 15 -4.22 -8.37 -16.42
CA ALA A 15 -4.67 -7.96 -17.73
C ALA A 15 -5.87 -8.79 -18.23
N ALA A 16 -5.91 -10.11 -17.95
CA ALA A 16 -7.03 -10.95 -18.26
C ALA A 16 -8.25 -10.63 -17.38
N THR A 17 -8.03 -10.38 -16.09
CA THR A 17 -9.07 -9.92 -15.15
C THR A 17 -9.70 -8.60 -15.62
N ALA A 18 -8.92 -7.67 -16.12
CA ALA A 18 -9.40 -6.40 -16.67
C ALA A 18 -10.33 -6.58 -17.90
N ARG A 19 -10.19 -7.69 -18.62
CA ARG A 19 -11.08 -8.08 -19.71
C ARG A 19 -12.32 -8.87 -19.24
N GLY A 20 -12.51 -9.03 -17.93
CA GLY A 20 -13.65 -9.74 -17.34
C GLY A 20 -13.47 -11.25 -17.24
N ASP A 21 -12.26 -11.81 -17.40
CA ASP A 21 -11.99 -13.22 -17.26
C ASP A 21 -12.04 -13.67 -15.79
N ARG A 22 -13.12 -14.40 -15.44
CA ARG A 22 -13.33 -14.91 -14.08
C ARG A 22 -12.34 -16.02 -13.71
N ARG A 23 -11.83 -16.78 -14.66
CA ARG A 23 -10.83 -17.83 -14.39
C ARG A 23 -9.49 -17.21 -14.07
N ALA A 24 -9.09 -16.18 -14.82
CA ALA A 24 -7.89 -15.41 -14.52
C ALA A 24 -7.99 -14.72 -13.15
N PHE A 25 -9.17 -14.19 -12.81
CA PHE A 25 -9.38 -13.61 -11.47
C PHE A 25 -9.26 -14.64 -10.34
N ALA A 26 -9.80 -15.85 -10.50
CA ALA A 26 -9.64 -16.92 -9.52
C ALA A 26 -8.15 -17.31 -9.35
N ALA A 27 -7.42 -17.47 -10.46
CA ALA A 27 -6.00 -17.76 -10.44
C ALA A 27 -5.19 -16.62 -9.80
N LEU A 28 -5.56 -15.35 -10.05
CA LEU A 28 -4.96 -14.19 -9.42
C LEU A 28 -5.20 -14.20 -7.89
N TYR A 29 -6.42 -14.57 -7.48
CA TYR A 29 -6.75 -14.73 -6.06
C TYR A 29 -5.86 -15.78 -5.41
N ASP A 30 -5.79 -16.98 -5.98
CA ASP A 30 -4.98 -18.08 -5.42
C ASP A 30 -3.48 -17.71 -5.33
N ALA A 31 -2.97 -17.00 -6.33
CA ALA A 31 -1.58 -16.61 -6.40
C ALA A 31 -1.20 -15.49 -5.40
N ALA A 32 -2.08 -14.51 -5.22
CA ALA A 32 -1.75 -13.29 -4.46
C ALA A 32 -2.32 -13.27 -3.02
N SER A 33 -3.41 -14.03 -2.75
CA SER A 33 -4.07 -13.98 -1.43
C SER A 33 -3.17 -14.33 -0.24
N PRO A 34 -2.23 -15.31 -0.30
CA PRO A 34 -1.38 -15.60 0.85
C PRO A 34 -0.50 -14.42 1.25
N HIS A 35 0.07 -13.73 0.26
CA HIS A 35 0.90 -12.55 0.49
C HIS A 35 0.06 -11.38 1.04
N LEU A 36 -1.06 -11.07 0.39
CA LEU A 36 -1.94 -9.96 0.81
C LEU A 36 -2.55 -10.21 2.19
N PHE A 37 -2.92 -11.45 2.49
CA PHE A 37 -3.42 -11.81 3.81
C PHE A 37 -2.36 -11.62 4.91
N GLY A 38 -1.12 -12.04 4.65
CA GLY A 38 0.01 -11.79 5.55
C GLY A 38 0.24 -10.30 5.82
N LEU A 39 0.18 -9.46 4.77
CA LEU A 39 0.26 -8.01 4.88
C LEU A 39 -0.89 -7.44 5.73
N LEU A 40 -2.13 -7.83 5.42
CA LEU A 40 -3.32 -7.38 6.13
C LEU A 40 -3.30 -7.79 7.61
N LEU A 41 -2.92 -9.02 7.91
CA LEU A 41 -2.80 -9.52 9.28
C LEU A 41 -1.74 -8.74 10.07
N ARG A 42 -0.64 -8.36 9.43
CA ARG A 42 0.42 -7.54 10.04
C ARG A 42 -0.08 -6.15 10.42
N ILE A 43 -0.90 -5.53 9.56
CA ILE A 43 -1.45 -4.19 9.78
C ILE A 43 -2.60 -4.22 10.79
N LEU A 44 -3.55 -5.13 10.61
CA LEU A 44 -4.80 -5.16 11.37
C LEU A 44 -4.68 -5.88 12.72
N LYS A 45 -3.68 -6.76 12.88
CA LYS A 45 -3.42 -7.57 14.10
C LYS A 45 -4.58 -8.48 14.51
N ARG A 46 -5.62 -8.61 13.66
CA ARG A 46 -6.82 -9.41 13.90
C ARG A 46 -7.15 -10.20 12.64
N ARG A 47 -7.37 -11.51 12.81
CA ARG A 47 -7.63 -12.43 11.70
C ARG A 47 -8.96 -12.15 10.99
N ASP A 48 -10.03 -11.96 11.77
CA ASP A 48 -11.36 -11.64 11.26
C ASP A 48 -11.38 -10.37 10.40
N TRP A 49 -10.66 -9.33 10.83
CA TRP A 49 -10.53 -8.09 10.06
C TRP A 49 -9.66 -8.26 8.81
N ALA A 50 -8.62 -9.10 8.89
CA ALA A 50 -7.77 -9.38 7.74
C ALA A 50 -8.52 -10.18 6.66
N GLU A 51 -9.39 -11.12 7.05
CA GLU A 51 -10.24 -11.89 6.14
C GLU A 51 -11.27 -10.98 5.45
N GLU A 52 -11.94 -10.09 6.19
CA GLU A 52 -12.86 -9.07 5.64
C GLU A 52 -12.14 -8.14 4.66
N ALA A 53 -10.97 -7.61 5.07
CA ALA A 53 -10.19 -6.71 4.24
C ALA A 53 -9.68 -7.37 2.96
N LEU A 54 -9.34 -8.65 3.01
CA LEU A 54 -8.90 -9.42 1.84
C LEU A 54 -10.03 -9.57 0.81
N GLN A 55 -11.24 -9.90 1.27
CA GLN A 55 -12.41 -10.00 0.39
C GLN A 55 -12.69 -8.66 -0.31
N ASP A 56 -12.74 -7.57 0.46
CA ASP A 56 -12.94 -6.23 -0.09
C ASP A 56 -11.82 -5.80 -1.03
N CYS A 57 -10.58 -6.16 -0.73
CA CYS A 57 -9.44 -5.91 -1.60
C CYS A 57 -9.66 -6.55 -2.99
N PHE A 58 -10.02 -7.83 -3.03
CA PHE A 58 -10.23 -8.52 -4.31
C PHE A 58 -11.48 -8.03 -5.06
N LEU A 59 -12.54 -7.60 -4.38
CA LEU A 59 -13.65 -6.91 -5.03
C LEU A 59 -13.18 -5.62 -5.72
N ARG A 60 -12.34 -4.84 -5.06
CA ARG A 60 -11.75 -3.61 -5.65
C ARG A 60 -10.78 -3.95 -6.80
N VAL A 61 -9.99 -5.02 -6.68
CA VAL A 61 -9.12 -5.50 -7.75
C VAL A 61 -9.95 -5.86 -8.98
N TRP A 62 -11.06 -6.60 -8.83
CA TRP A 62 -11.96 -6.88 -9.93
C TRP A 62 -12.49 -5.62 -10.62
N GLN A 63 -12.93 -4.64 -9.85
CA GLN A 63 -13.49 -3.38 -10.36
C GLN A 63 -12.47 -2.46 -11.02
N LYS A 64 -11.19 -2.56 -10.63
CA LYS A 64 -10.16 -1.57 -10.98
C LYS A 64 -8.96 -2.15 -11.71
N SER A 65 -8.98 -3.43 -12.05
CA SER A 65 -7.87 -4.12 -12.74
C SER A 65 -7.46 -3.46 -14.06
N GLU A 66 -8.40 -2.81 -14.77
CA GLU A 66 -8.15 -2.01 -15.97
C GLU A 66 -7.19 -0.81 -15.73
N ARG A 67 -7.08 -0.35 -14.48
CA ARG A 67 -6.20 0.77 -14.10
C ARG A 67 -4.76 0.35 -13.83
N TYR A 68 -4.51 -0.95 -13.72
CA TYR A 68 -3.16 -1.44 -13.59
C TYR A 68 -2.38 -1.20 -14.88
N ALA A 69 -1.20 -0.61 -14.75
CA ALA A 69 -0.28 -0.37 -15.87
C ALA A 69 1.11 -0.89 -15.49
N PRO A 70 1.67 -1.87 -16.22
CA PRO A 70 3.00 -2.44 -15.92
C PRO A 70 4.12 -1.40 -15.85
N ALA A 71 4.02 -0.34 -16.67
CA ALA A 71 4.98 0.77 -16.66
C ALA A 71 5.01 1.56 -15.35
N LYS A 72 3.97 1.46 -14.51
CA LYS A 72 3.85 2.17 -13.23
C LYS A 72 4.34 1.34 -12.04
N GLY A 73 4.62 0.06 -12.21
CA GLY A 73 5.18 -0.78 -11.15
C GLY A 73 4.76 -2.25 -11.21
N ALA A 74 5.35 -3.04 -10.33
CA ALA A 74 5.11 -4.46 -10.23
C ALA A 74 3.65 -4.78 -9.82
N PRO A 75 3.06 -5.89 -10.33
CA PRO A 75 1.67 -6.27 -10.02
C PRO A 75 1.41 -6.42 -8.54
N LEU A 76 2.30 -7.10 -7.83
CA LEU A 76 2.15 -7.36 -6.40
C LEU A 76 2.21 -6.07 -5.58
N ALA A 77 3.03 -5.10 -5.98
CA ALA A 77 3.09 -3.78 -5.37
C ALA A 77 1.77 -3.02 -5.51
N TRP A 78 1.14 -3.10 -6.68
CA TRP A 78 -0.17 -2.50 -6.92
C TRP A 78 -1.26 -3.17 -6.07
N LEU A 79 -1.29 -4.50 -6.01
CA LEU A 79 -2.21 -5.28 -5.18
C LEU A 79 -2.01 -4.97 -3.68
N SER A 80 -0.76 -4.95 -3.22
CA SER A 80 -0.39 -4.63 -1.83
C SER A 80 -0.84 -3.21 -1.44
N THR A 81 -0.78 -2.27 -2.37
CA THR A 81 -1.27 -0.91 -2.15
C THR A 81 -2.77 -0.87 -1.90
N ILE A 82 -3.58 -1.59 -2.71
CA ILE A 82 -5.04 -1.70 -2.51
C ILE A 82 -5.35 -2.32 -1.15
N ALA A 83 -4.69 -3.44 -0.82
CA ALA A 83 -4.88 -4.15 0.45
C ALA A 83 -4.55 -3.26 1.65
N ARG A 84 -3.43 -2.56 1.58
CA ARG A 84 -2.99 -1.65 2.63
C ARG A 84 -3.98 -0.52 2.89
N TYR A 85 -4.43 0.16 1.84
CA TYR A 85 -5.42 1.23 2.00
C TYR A 85 -6.71 0.70 2.62
N ARG A 86 -7.16 -0.49 2.21
CA ARG A 86 -8.34 -1.10 2.84
C ARG A 86 -8.13 -1.40 4.32
N ALA A 87 -6.97 -1.89 4.71
CA ALA A 87 -6.63 -2.11 6.12
C ALA A 87 -6.66 -0.80 6.92
N LEU A 88 -6.08 0.27 6.37
CA LEU A 88 -6.08 1.58 7.02
C LEU A 88 -7.47 2.19 7.15
N ASP A 89 -8.34 2.02 6.14
CA ASP A 89 -9.74 2.44 6.20
C ASP A 89 -10.48 1.71 7.33
N LEU A 90 -10.31 0.37 7.43
CA LEU A 90 -10.91 -0.41 8.52
C LEU A 90 -10.42 0.02 9.90
N LEU A 91 -9.13 0.29 10.06
CA LEU A 91 -8.58 0.80 11.33
C LEU A 91 -9.20 2.14 11.70
N ARG A 92 -9.44 3.03 10.73
CA ARG A 92 -10.08 4.34 10.97
C ARG A 92 -11.53 4.19 11.35
N MET A 93 -12.29 3.38 10.63
CA MET A 93 -13.71 3.15 10.91
C MET A 93 -13.96 2.50 12.27
N ARG A 94 -12.99 1.72 12.76
CA ARG A 94 -13.12 0.95 14.03
C ARG A 94 -12.33 1.55 15.20
N ARG A 95 -11.65 2.68 15.01
CA ARG A 95 -11.13 3.49 16.14
C ARG A 95 -12.31 4.22 16.76
N PRO A 96 -12.49 4.19 18.12
CA PRO A 96 -13.45 5.05 18.79
C PRO A 96 -13.13 6.51 18.45
N GLU A 97 -14.14 7.27 18.14
CA GLU A 97 -14.08 8.64 17.65
C GLU A 97 -13.14 9.53 18.47
N VAL A 98 -12.05 9.98 17.84
CA VAL A 98 -11.42 11.25 18.14
C VAL A 98 -11.21 11.93 16.78
N SER A 99 -12.25 12.52 16.29
CA SER A 99 -12.35 13.74 15.48
C SER A 99 -13.59 13.78 14.62
N GLU A 100 -14.50 14.63 14.99
CA GLU A 100 -15.41 15.33 14.07
C GLU A 100 -14.55 16.11 13.06
N GLY A 101 -14.85 15.96 11.77
CA GLY A 101 -14.39 16.88 10.73
C GLY A 101 -13.57 16.22 9.62
N ASP A 102 -14.22 16.18 8.48
CA ASP A 102 -13.79 15.83 7.12
C ASP A 102 -14.09 14.39 6.64
N GLU A 103 -15.37 14.07 6.54
CA GLU A 103 -15.86 13.15 5.53
C GLU A 103 -15.76 13.86 4.16
N ASP A 104 -14.61 13.73 3.49
CA ASP A 104 -14.45 14.19 2.12
C ASP A 104 -14.78 13.04 1.15
N PRO A 105 -15.89 13.11 0.38
CA PRO A 105 -16.25 12.11 -0.64
C PRO A 105 -15.18 11.95 -1.73
N GLY A 106 -14.19 12.84 -1.79
CA GLY A 106 -13.04 12.78 -2.69
C GLY A 106 -11.91 11.86 -2.27
N GLN A 107 -11.99 11.20 -1.10
CA GLN A 107 -10.91 10.38 -0.58
C GLN A 107 -10.62 9.16 -1.48
N GLU A 108 -11.62 8.53 -2.06
CA GLU A 108 -11.45 7.40 -2.98
C GLU A 108 -10.69 7.81 -4.27
N SER A 109 -10.94 9.01 -4.78
CA SER A 109 -10.22 9.57 -5.93
C SER A 109 -8.77 9.96 -5.60
N ARG A 110 -8.50 10.41 -4.36
CA ARG A 110 -7.13 10.73 -3.90
C ARG A 110 -6.28 9.48 -3.68
N TYR A 111 -6.88 8.38 -3.19
CA TYR A 111 -6.17 7.10 -3.03
C TYR A 111 -5.73 6.52 -4.36
N LEU A 112 -6.56 6.64 -5.39
CA LEU A 112 -6.22 6.19 -6.74
C LEU A 112 -5.17 7.07 -7.41
N ARG A 113 -5.17 8.39 -7.17
CA ARG A 113 -4.12 9.31 -7.61
C ARG A 113 -2.79 9.04 -6.90
N ALA A 114 -2.82 8.71 -5.60
CA ALA A 114 -1.61 8.35 -4.87
C ALA A 114 -0.98 7.04 -5.37
N VAL A 115 -1.79 6.10 -5.87
CA VAL A 115 -1.31 4.90 -6.58
C VAL A 115 -0.68 5.27 -7.93
N ASP A 116 -1.18 6.32 -8.60
CA ASP A 116 -0.63 6.82 -9.86
C ASP A 116 0.66 7.64 -9.67
N GLU A 117 0.82 8.33 -8.54
CA GLU A 117 1.93 9.26 -8.32
C GLU A 117 3.12 8.67 -7.55
N THR A 118 2.94 7.56 -6.83
CA THR A 118 4.02 6.97 -6.05
C THR A 118 4.05 5.45 -6.21
N GLN A 119 4.99 4.96 -7.00
CA GLN A 119 5.47 3.59 -6.84
C GLN A 119 5.87 3.42 -5.38
N ASN A 120 5.11 2.63 -4.62
CA ASN A 120 5.35 2.46 -3.19
C ASN A 120 6.69 1.72 -2.96
N PRO A 121 7.77 2.39 -2.51
CA PRO A 121 9.08 1.77 -2.34
C PRO A 121 9.07 0.66 -1.28
N LEU A 122 8.13 0.72 -0.31
CA LEU A 122 7.98 -0.32 0.71
C LEU A 122 7.41 -1.63 0.13
N ALA A 123 6.50 -1.55 -0.86
CA ALA A 123 5.99 -2.73 -1.54
C ALA A 123 7.07 -3.40 -2.44
N ARG A 124 7.98 -2.61 -3.02
CA ARG A 124 9.14 -3.15 -3.75
C ARG A 124 10.14 -3.88 -2.83
N ALA A 125 10.35 -3.38 -1.62
CA ALA A 125 11.23 -4.01 -0.65
C ALA A 125 10.68 -5.34 -0.12
N GLU A 126 9.36 -5.54 -0.13
CA GLU A 126 8.74 -6.80 0.25
C GLU A 126 8.91 -7.89 -0.83
N GLU A 127 9.08 -7.53 -2.09
CA GLU A 127 9.33 -8.46 -3.21
C GLU A 127 10.78 -8.94 -3.32
N SER A 128 11.73 -8.14 -2.89
CA SER A 128 13.14 -8.49 -2.90
C SER A 128 13.56 -9.00 -1.53
N GLN A 129 14.61 -9.81 -1.45
CA GLN A 129 15.27 -10.23 -0.20
C GLN A 129 15.78 -9.03 0.65
N GLY A 130 15.22 -7.86 0.44
CA GLY A 130 15.65 -6.53 0.80
C GLY A 130 15.14 -5.96 2.11
N VAL A 131 14.73 -6.79 3.10
CA VAL A 131 14.41 -6.24 4.44
C VAL A 131 15.63 -5.49 5.00
N GLY A 132 16.83 -6.03 4.79
CA GLY A 132 18.08 -5.36 5.18
C GLY A 132 18.38 -4.09 4.37
N ASP A 133 18.02 -4.06 3.09
CA ASP A 133 18.22 -2.90 2.23
C ASP A 133 17.26 -1.79 2.60
N LEU A 134 16.00 -2.12 2.86
CA LEU A 134 15.01 -1.15 3.34
C LEU A 134 15.45 -0.54 4.67
N GLU A 135 15.90 -1.36 5.62
CA GLU A 135 16.36 -0.87 6.92
C GLU A 135 17.55 0.08 6.79
N ARG A 136 18.54 -0.28 5.96
CA ARG A 136 19.68 0.58 5.65
C ARG A 136 19.25 1.91 5.00
N CYS A 137 18.32 1.84 4.03
CA CYS A 137 17.80 3.02 3.36
C CYS A 137 16.97 3.90 4.31
N MET A 138 16.19 3.31 5.20
CA MET A 138 15.45 4.03 6.24
C MET A 138 16.39 4.77 7.21
N GLN A 139 17.55 4.19 7.53
CA GLN A 139 18.55 4.83 8.40
C GLN A 139 19.20 6.06 7.74
N ARG A 140 19.24 6.15 6.41
CA ARG A 140 19.75 7.30 5.66
C ARG A 140 18.80 8.50 5.64
N LEU A 141 17.53 8.29 5.94
CA LEU A 141 16.57 9.39 6.05
C LEU A 141 16.86 10.25 7.28
N ASN A 142 16.61 11.57 7.17
CA ASN A 142 16.60 12.38 8.36
C ASN A 142 15.50 11.95 9.34
N PRO A 143 15.61 12.26 10.65
CA PRO A 143 14.68 11.78 11.66
C PRO A 143 13.21 12.13 11.37
N GLU A 144 12.93 13.33 10.87
CA GLU A 144 11.59 13.83 10.59
C GLU A 144 10.97 13.08 9.38
N GLN A 145 11.75 12.89 8.32
CA GLN A 145 11.32 12.14 7.15
C GLN A 145 11.04 10.68 7.51
N ARG A 146 11.98 10.03 8.22
CA ARG A 146 11.84 8.64 8.66
C ARG A 146 10.60 8.47 9.53
N ARG A 147 10.42 9.34 10.53
CA ARG A 147 9.26 9.31 11.43
C ARG A 147 7.95 9.54 10.67
N SER A 148 7.91 10.50 9.74
CA SER A 148 6.74 10.79 8.92
C SER A 148 6.36 9.63 8.03
N VAL A 149 7.34 8.98 7.38
CA VAL A 149 7.11 7.80 6.53
C VAL A 149 6.62 6.61 7.36
N LEU A 150 7.25 6.33 8.51
CA LEU A 150 6.81 5.24 9.39
C LEU A 150 5.38 5.45 9.87
N LEU A 151 5.05 6.63 10.39
CA LEU A 151 3.70 6.92 10.86
C LEU A 151 2.67 6.85 9.74
N ALA A 152 2.97 7.41 8.56
CA ALA A 152 2.06 7.37 7.42
C ALA A 152 1.84 5.95 6.88
N TYR A 153 2.92 5.19 6.73
CA TYR A 153 2.88 3.91 6.02
C TYR A 153 2.79 2.69 6.92
N TYR A 154 3.33 2.71 8.12
CA TYR A 154 3.23 1.60 9.07
C TYR A 154 2.06 1.74 10.03
N GLU A 155 1.89 2.94 10.59
CA GLU A 155 0.84 3.20 11.57
C GLU A 155 -0.47 3.72 10.96
N GLY A 156 -0.44 4.08 9.67
CA GLY A 156 -1.62 4.49 8.92
C GLY A 156 -2.16 5.87 9.26
N TYR A 157 -1.30 6.76 9.76
CA TYR A 157 -1.70 8.14 10.06
C TYR A 157 -2.04 8.92 8.81
N THR A 158 -3.16 9.65 8.84
CA THR A 158 -3.48 10.68 7.85
C THR A 158 -2.52 11.85 7.95
N HIS A 159 -2.46 12.69 6.92
CA HIS A 159 -1.68 13.94 7.03
C HIS A 159 -2.15 14.85 8.18
N ALA A 160 -3.45 14.88 8.49
CA ALA A 160 -3.99 15.64 9.61
C ALA A 160 -3.53 15.09 10.97
N GLU A 161 -3.51 13.77 11.13
CA GLU A 161 -2.97 13.13 12.32
C GLU A 161 -1.46 13.34 12.45
N LEU A 162 -0.73 13.28 11.33
CA LEU A 162 0.70 13.59 11.31
C LEU A 162 1.00 15.04 11.75
N VAL A 163 0.20 16.02 11.29
CA VAL A 163 0.30 17.42 11.72
C VAL A 163 0.21 17.53 13.24
N ARG A 164 -0.78 16.86 13.83
CA ARG A 164 -0.97 16.86 15.30
C ARG A 164 0.17 16.15 16.04
N THR A 165 0.55 14.97 15.56
CA THR A 165 1.56 14.11 16.20
C THR A 165 2.97 14.68 16.08
N LEU A 166 3.32 15.25 14.93
CA LEU A 166 4.64 15.81 14.64
C LEU A 166 4.72 17.31 14.98
N ARG A 167 3.57 17.94 15.33
CA ARG A 167 3.46 19.38 15.63
C ARG A 167 4.07 20.26 14.54
N ALA A 168 3.84 19.91 13.28
CA ALA A 168 4.41 20.59 12.13
C ALA A 168 3.31 20.98 11.11
N PRO A 169 3.48 22.10 10.37
CA PRO A 169 2.51 22.53 9.37
C PRO A 169 2.26 21.45 8.29
N LEU A 170 1.07 21.40 7.75
CA LEU A 170 0.65 20.42 6.74
C LEU A 170 1.59 20.35 5.52
N GLY A 171 2.04 21.52 5.03
CA GLY A 171 3.00 21.60 3.92
C GLY A 171 4.34 20.96 4.25
N THR A 172 4.82 21.14 5.49
CA THR A 172 6.06 20.54 6.00
C THR A 172 5.92 19.02 6.09
N VAL A 173 4.84 18.53 6.69
CA VAL A 173 4.56 17.09 6.81
C VAL A 173 4.48 16.41 5.44
N LYS A 174 3.72 16.99 4.50
CA LYS A 174 3.65 16.49 3.12
C LYS A 174 5.03 16.47 2.44
N SER A 175 5.85 17.49 2.68
CA SER A 175 7.21 17.58 2.16
C SER A 175 8.12 16.49 2.76
N TRP A 176 8.04 16.23 4.07
CA TRP A 176 8.82 15.17 4.71
C TRP A 176 8.45 13.78 4.18
N VAL A 177 7.17 13.47 4.08
CA VAL A 177 6.70 12.19 3.51
C VAL A 177 7.19 12.04 2.07
N ARG A 178 6.96 13.07 1.22
CA ARG A 178 7.35 13.01 -0.20
C ARG A 178 8.86 12.84 -0.38
N ARG A 179 9.67 13.67 0.32
CA ARG A 179 11.14 13.58 0.20
C ARG A 179 11.68 12.28 0.79
N GLY A 180 11.10 11.81 1.90
CA GLY A 180 11.48 10.53 2.48
C GLY A 180 11.23 9.36 1.51
N LEU A 181 10.08 9.34 0.84
CA LEU A 181 9.78 8.31 -0.17
C LEU A 181 10.68 8.38 -1.40
N LEU A 182 11.01 9.59 -1.87
CA LEU A 182 11.96 9.76 -2.99
C LEU A 182 13.35 9.24 -2.62
N SER A 183 13.88 9.63 -1.46
CA SER A 183 15.19 9.16 -1.00
C SER A 183 15.22 7.65 -0.76
N LEU A 184 14.14 7.07 -0.25
CA LEU A 184 14.02 5.60 -0.12
C LEU A 184 14.04 4.92 -1.48
N ARG A 185 13.31 5.45 -2.44
CA ARG A 185 13.29 4.91 -3.79
C ARG A 185 14.68 4.94 -4.42
N GLU A 186 15.35 6.09 -4.40
CA GLU A 186 16.70 6.26 -4.95
C GLU A 186 17.71 5.31 -4.28
N CYS A 187 17.61 5.15 -2.95
CA CYS A 187 18.48 4.25 -2.21
C CYS A 187 18.24 2.78 -2.56
N LEU A 188 16.98 2.36 -2.68
CA LEU A 188 16.62 0.97 -3.02
C LEU A 188 16.90 0.61 -4.48
N GLU A 189 16.85 1.59 -5.39
CA GLU A 189 17.23 1.38 -6.80
C GLU A 189 18.76 1.28 -6.98
N ALA A 190 19.54 1.76 -6.01
CA ALA A 190 21.00 1.73 -6.00
C ALA A 190 21.58 0.57 -5.17
N ALA A 191 20.75 -0.21 -4.48
CA ALA A 191 21.17 -1.29 -3.60
C ALA A 191 21.20 -2.64 -4.32
#